data_2d0f15b2c4db4572e0541dba002cbae7
#
_entry.id   2d0f15b2c4db4572e0541dba002cbae7
#
_cell.length_a   1.000
_cell.length_b   1.000
_cell.length_c   1.000
_cell.angle_alpha   90.00
_cell.angle_beta   90.00
_cell.angle_gamma   90.00
#
_symmetry.space_group_name_H-M   'P 1'
#
loop_
_entity.id
_entity.type
_entity.pdbx_description
1 polymer ?
#
loop_
_entity_poly.entity_id
_entity_poly.type
_entity_poly.pdbx_seq_one_letter_code
_entity_poly.pdbx_strand_id
1 'polypeptide(L)'
;MAHSTHHAPMPLGGKLVTPVTVTLAALAAIAGVILLVRLVFGLGAVTNINDGYPWGIWIAYDVVIGSAFACGGYSVALLVYIFNRGEYHPLVRPALLGSLFGYTLAGASVIFDLGRYWNFWHIFWPGYAQVNSVMFEVALCITLYIAVMWIEFSPAFLEKFGKPEQKKRLDRVMFVFIGLGALLPSMHQSSLGSLLVVFGNQVHPLWQTVLLPLIYLMTAITVGFALVIFESCLSAMGFKRPFELDILSRLSKVMWGMLVAYLVIRIGDLVARGAILRMFEFSIEALMFLIEMAFFIVPAVLLRKPEYRRQPAKLFVSAVCLLAGAFLLRINSFLVGYETGSGWHYFPSFPELMVTIGIIAIEILGYIVLVRFLPILPKTEGALAAATK
;
A
#
# COMPACT_ATOMS: atom_id res chain seq x y z
N MET A 1 -28.92 -15.93 -16.15
CA MET A 1 -28.04 -16.22 -14.99
C MET A 1 -26.91 -17.13 -15.47
N ALA A 2 -25.78 -16.57 -15.86
CA ALA A 2 -24.60 -17.35 -16.21
C ALA A 2 -23.89 -17.70 -14.90
N HIS A 3 -23.93 -18.97 -14.49
CA HIS A 3 -23.10 -19.50 -13.44
C HIS A 3 -21.64 -19.37 -13.91
N SER A 4 -20.94 -18.30 -13.46
CA SER A 4 -19.50 -18.28 -13.52
C SER A 4 -19.01 -19.40 -12.61
N THR A 5 -18.48 -20.47 -13.19
CA THR A 5 -17.77 -21.52 -12.46
C THR A 5 -16.54 -20.89 -11.81
N HIS A 6 -16.69 -20.37 -10.60
CA HIS A 6 -15.54 -19.92 -9.79
C HIS A 6 -14.75 -21.16 -9.40
N HIS A 7 -13.71 -21.45 -10.17
CA HIS A 7 -12.78 -22.53 -9.84
C HIS A 7 -12.11 -22.24 -8.50
N ALA A 8 -12.10 -23.24 -7.61
CA ALA A 8 -11.47 -23.13 -6.29
C ALA A 8 -10.00 -22.68 -6.43
N PRO A 9 -9.49 -21.83 -5.53
CA PRO A 9 -8.12 -21.40 -5.57
C PRO A 9 -7.15 -22.58 -5.41
N MET A 10 -6.02 -22.54 -6.14
CA MET A 10 -5.01 -23.59 -6.13
C MET A 10 -3.60 -23.01 -6.14
N PRO A 11 -2.60 -23.73 -5.55
CA PRO A 11 -1.20 -23.36 -5.70
C PRO A 11 -0.80 -23.38 -7.19
N LEU A 12 -0.06 -22.36 -7.65
CA LEU A 12 0.43 -22.34 -9.03
C LEU A 12 1.56 -23.36 -9.27
N GLY A 13 2.32 -23.72 -8.23
CA GLY A 13 3.48 -24.60 -8.38
C GLY A 13 4.61 -23.97 -9.23
N GLY A 14 5.43 -24.81 -9.85
CA GLY A 14 6.52 -24.38 -10.73
C GLY A 14 7.84 -24.10 -10.01
N LYS A 15 8.88 -23.69 -10.78
CA LYS A 15 10.23 -23.49 -10.27
C LYS A 15 10.31 -22.19 -9.46
N LEU A 16 10.75 -22.27 -8.20
CA LEU A 16 10.99 -21.08 -7.35
C LEU A 16 12.22 -20.29 -7.82
N VAL A 17 13.28 -20.99 -8.22
CA VAL A 17 14.51 -20.36 -8.69
C VAL A 17 14.34 -19.95 -10.15
N THR A 18 14.26 -18.66 -10.39
CA THR A 18 14.17 -18.03 -11.71
C THR A 18 15.08 -16.79 -11.73
N PRO A 19 15.50 -16.25 -12.89
CA PRO A 19 16.29 -15.03 -12.93
C PRO A 19 15.66 -13.88 -12.12
N VAL A 20 14.33 -13.71 -12.20
CA VAL A 20 13.59 -12.68 -11.45
C VAL A 20 13.71 -12.90 -9.94
N THR A 21 13.45 -14.12 -9.45
CA THR A 21 13.54 -14.39 -7.98
C THR A 21 14.97 -14.31 -7.48
N VAL A 22 15.98 -14.66 -8.28
CA VAL A 22 17.40 -14.48 -7.92
C VAL A 22 17.76 -13.00 -7.81
N THR A 23 17.33 -12.18 -8.77
CA THR A 23 17.55 -10.71 -8.72
C THR A 23 16.89 -10.10 -7.49
N LEU A 24 15.63 -10.44 -7.21
CA LEU A 24 14.91 -9.96 -6.03
C LEU A 24 15.61 -10.40 -4.73
N ALA A 25 16.06 -11.66 -4.65
CA ALA A 25 16.80 -12.17 -3.50
C ALA A 25 18.15 -11.45 -3.31
N ALA A 26 18.85 -11.11 -4.40
CA ALA A 26 20.08 -10.33 -4.34
C ALA A 26 19.85 -8.91 -3.80
N LEU A 27 18.81 -8.22 -4.27
CA LEU A 27 18.42 -6.90 -3.76
C LEU A 27 18.05 -6.96 -2.27
N ALA A 28 17.27 -7.97 -1.87
CA ALA A 28 16.92 -8.21 -0.47
C ALA A 28 18.17 -8.48 0.39
N ALA A 29 19.14 -9.24 -0.11
CA ALA A 29 20.40 -9.52 0.59
C ALA A 29 21.25 -8.25 0.77
N ILE A 30 21.35 -7.40 -0.25
CA ILE A 30 22.05 -6.11 -0.16
C ILE A 30 21.40 -5.24 0.93
N ALA A 31 20.08 -5.11 0.92
CA ALA A 31 19.36 -4.37 1.96
C ALA A 31 19.60 -4.97 3.36
N GLY A 32 19.60 -6.30 3.48
CA GLY A 32 19.91 -7.00 4.72
C GLY A 32 21.31 -6.66 5.25
N VAL A 33 22.32 -6.59 4.39
CA VAL A 33 23.68 -6.18 4.77
C VAL A 33 23.71 -4.73 5.26
N ILE A 34 23.02 -3.81 4.55
CA ILE A 34 22.94 -2.40 4.96
C ILE A 34 22.22 -2.28 6.32
N LEU A 35 21.15 -3.03 6.54
CA LEU A 35 20.45 -3.06 7.82
C LEU A 35 21.32 -3.63 8.95
N LEU A 36 22.16 -4.62 8.69
CA LEU A 36 23.16 -5.10 9.66
C LEU A 36 24.16 -4.01 10.02
N VAL A 37 24.68 -3.27 9.03
CA VAL A 37 25.56 -2.10 9.28
C VAL A 37 24.83 -1.07 10.14
N ARG A 38 23.57 -0.77 9.83
CA ARG A 38 22.73 0.14 10.62
C ARG A 38 22.55 -0.32 12.07
N LEU A 39 22.30 -1.61 12.31
CA LEU A 39 22.11 -2.16 13.66
C LEU A 39 23.40 -2.10 14.51
N VAL A 40 24.57 -2.27 13.88
CA VAL A 40 25.88 -2.27 14.56
C VAL A 40 26.42 -0.85 14.77
N PHE A 41 26.41 -0.02 13.71
CA PHE A 41 27.07 1.30 13.69
C PHE A 41 26.09 2.47 13.90
N GLY A 42 24.79 2.19 14.02
CA GLY A 42 23.77 3.21 14.25
C GLY A 42 23.17 3.78 12.97
N LEU A 43 22.12 4.61 13.15
CA LEU A 43 21.31 5.16 12.06
C LEU A 43 22.15 6.09 11.16
N GLY A 44 22.96 6.96 11.73
CA GLY A 44 23.78 7.93 11.00
C GLY A 44 24.87 7.32 10.12
N ALA A 45 25.17 6.00 10.25
CA ALA A 45 26.13 5.33 9.38
C ALA A 45 25.59 5.04 7.97
N VAL A 46 24.27 5.02 7.81
CA VAL A 46 23.61 4.60 6.56
C VAL A 46 22.56 5.61 6.08
N THR A 47 22.24 6.64 6.86
CA THR A 47 21.21 7.64 6.53
C THR A 47 21.77 9.05 6.47
N ASN A 48 21.11 9.91 5.71
CA ASN A 48 21.34 11.36 5.68
C ASN A 48 20.34 12.13 6.58
N ILE A 49 19.67 11.44 7.49
CA ILE A 49 18.72 12.07 8.39
C ILE A 49 19.43 13.14 9.24
N ASN A 50 18.78 14.25 9.50
CA ASN A 50 19.35 15.36 10.25
C ASN A 50 18.31 15.97 11.20
N ASP A 51 18.73 16.89 12.06
CA ASP A 51 17.88 17.47 13.12
C ASP A 51 16.73 18.35 12.60
N GLY A 52 16.76 18.71 11.32
CA GLY A 52 15.69 19.49 10.69
C GLY A 52 14.48 18.65 10.25
N TYR A 53 14.65 17.33 10.09
CA TYR A 53 13.61 16.42 9.62
C TYR A 53 13.27 15.36 10.68
N PRO A 54 12.00 15.27 11.12
CA PRO A 54 11.57 14.30 12.13
C PRO A 54 11.46 12.87 11.56
N TRP A 55 11.59 12.69 10.24
CA TRP A 55 11.54 11.41 9.51
C TRP A 55 12.39 11.45 8.24
N GLY A 56 12.87 10.29 7.83
CA GLY A 56 13.54 10.05 6.56
C GLY A 56 12.66 9.30 5.56
N ILE A 57 13.30 8.81 4.47
CA ILE A 57 12.62 8.07 3.40
C ILE A 57 11.99 6.77 3.93
N TRP A 58 12.55 6.10 4.93
CA TRP A 58 12.00 4.87 5.47
C TRP A 58 10.63 5.09 6.13
N ILE A 59 10.39 6.23 6.78
CA ILE A 59 9.05 6.59 7.25
C ILE A 59 8.18 7.09 6.10
N ALA A 60 8.69 8.02 5.29
CA ALA A 60 7.88 8.63 4.23
C ALA A 60 7.49 7.62 3.14
N TYR A 61 8.37 6.68 2.78
CA TYR A 61 8.09 5.66 1.79
C TYR A 61 7.57 4.37 2.42
N ASP A 62 8.39 3.67 3.22
CA ASP A 62 8.06 2.31 3.62
C ASP A 62 6.83 2.27 4.54
N VAL A 63 6.64 3.30 5.39
CA VAL A 63 5.47 3.37 6.28
C VAL A 63 4.30 4.08 5.63
N VAL A 64 4.47 5.35 5.20
CA VAL A 64 3.33 6.19 4.77
C VAL A 64 2.85 5.79 3.37
N ILE A 65 3.75 5.54 2.41
CA ILE A 65 3.38 5.08 1.07
C ILE A 65 3.11 3.59 1.08
N GLY A 66 3.99 2.78 1.70
CA GLY A 66 3.86 1.33 1.76
C GLY A 66 2.54 0.89 2.39
N SER A 67 2.15 1.49 3.53
CA SER A 67 0.84 1.18 4.14
C SER A 67 -0.34 1.59 3.27
N ALA A 68 -0.24 2.68 2.49
CA ALA A 68 -1.30 3.08 1.57
C ALA A 68 -1.39 2.13 0.37
N PHE A 69 -0.26 1.71 -0.19
CA PHE A 69 -0.24 0.71 -1.25
C PHE A 69 -0.76 -0.63 -0.74
N ALA A 70 -0.40 -1.00 0.48
CA ALA A 70 -0.92 -2.19 1.13
C ALA A 70 -2.42 -2.13 1.49
N CYS A 71 -3.15 -1.05 1.16
CA CYS A 71 -4.60 -0.99 1.33
C CYS A 71 -5.40 -1.80 0.27
N GLY A 72 -4.76 -2.60 -0.59
CA GLY A 72 -5.44 -3.42 -1.59
C GLY A 72 -6.47 -4.37 -0.98
N GLY A 73 -6.07 -5.17 0.00
CA GLY A 73 -6.96 -6.08 0.74
C GLY A 73 -8.08 -5.35 1.46
N TYR A 74 -7.76 -4.28 2.17
CA TYR A 74 -8.72 -3.41 2.84
C TYR A 74 -9.77 -2.86 1.87
N SER A 75 -9.34 -2.27 0.75
CA SER A 75 -10.26 -1.66 -0.22
C SER A 75 -11.21 -2.67 -0.86
N VAL A 76 -10.71 -3.87 -1.19
CA VAL A 76 -11.55 -4.96 -1.71
C VAL A 76 -12.45 -5.52 -0.61
N ALA A 77 -11.97 -5.65 0.64
CA ALA A 77 -12.78 -6.10 1.77
C ALA A 77 -13.95 -5.15 2.04
N LEU A 78 -13.76 -3.82 1.94
CA LEU A 78 -14.85 -2.85 2.02
C LEU A 78 -15.92 -3.15 0.96
N LEU A 79 -15.55 -3.38 -0.30
CA LEU A 79 -16.52 -3.68 -1.34
C LEU A 79 -17.28 -4.98 -1.08
N VAL A 80 -16.57 -6.04 -0.71
CA VAL A 80 -17.15 -7.39 -0.56
C VAL A 80 -18.00 -7.48 0.69
N TYR A 81 -17.46 -7.06 1.84
CA TYR A 81 -18.10 -7.33 3.13
C TYR A 81 -18.92 -6.17 3.68
N ILE A 82 -18.51 -4.91 3.47
CA ILE A 82 -19.26 -3.75 3.96
C ILE A 82 -20.32 -3.31 2.95
N PHE A 83 -19.95 -3.20 1.66
CA PHE A 83 -20.88 -2.81 0.61
C PHE A 83 -21.62 -4.00 -0.03
N ASN A 84 -21.40 -5.23 0.47
CA ASN A 84 -22.05 -6.47 0.04
C ASN A 84 -21.93 -6.72 -1.49
N ARG A 85 -20.77 -6.42 -2.07
CA ARG A 85 -20.46 -6.65 -3.48
C ARG A 85 -19.69 -7.95 -3.68
N GLY A 86 -20.36 -9.09 -3.46
CA GLY A 86 -19.76 -10.43 -3.55
C GLY A 86 -19.11 -10.76 -4.90
N GLU A 87 -19.41 -10.00 -5.95
CA GLU A 87 -18.78 -10.14 -7.28
C GLU A 87 -17.27 -9.93 -7.26
N TYR A 88 -16.72 -9.20 -6.27
CA TYR A 88 -15.27 -8.95 -6.10
C TYR A 88 -14.57 -9.99 -5.21
N HIS A 89 -15.29 -10.98 -4.70
CA HIS A 89 -14.73 -12.01 -3.80
C HIS A 89 -13.47 -12.72 -4.36
N PRO A 90 -13.35 -13.01 -5.68
CA PRO A 90 -12.13 -13.63 -6.22
C PRO A 90 -10.85 -12.82 -6.02
N LEU A 91 -10.96 -11.50 -5.87
CA LEU A 91 -9.83 -10.60 -5.67
C LEU A 91 -9.37 -10.52 -4.20
N VAL A 92 -10.18 -11.02 -3.23
CA VAL A 92 -9.90 -10.86 -1.79
C VAL A 92 -8.58 -11.51 -1.39
N ARG A 93 -8.36 -12.79 -1.75
CA ARG A 93 -7.16 -13.54 -1.31
C ARG A 93 -5.85 -12.98 -1.88
N PRO A 94 -5.74 -12.70 -3.21
CA PRO A 94 -4.54 -12.07 -3.75
C PRO A 94 -4.28 -10.69 -3.15
N ALA A 95 -5.31 -9.85 -3.04
CA ALA A 95 -5.20 -8.52 -2.46
C ALA A 95 -4.81 -8.54 -0.98
N LEU A 96 -5.37 -9.48 -0.19
CA LEU A 96 -4.99 -9.68 1.19
C LEU A 96 -3.53 -10.12 1.34
N LEU A 97 -3.02 -10.94 0.41
CA LEU A 97 -1.62 -11.37 0.42
C LEU A 97 -0.66 -10.19 0.20
N GLY A 98 -0.91 -9.34 -0.81
CA GLY A 98 -0.13 -8.11 -1.04
C GLY A 98 -0.16 -7.21 0.18
N SER A 99 -1.36 -6.97 0.75
CA SER A 99 -1.54 -6.17 1.95
C SER A 99 -0.78 -6.73 3.16
N LEU A 100 -0.79 -8.04 3.35
CA LEU A 100 -0.11 -8.71 4.46
C LEU A 100 1.40 -8.44 4.46
N PHE A 101 2.05 -8.58 3.30
CA PHE A 101 3.46 -8.27 3.17
C PHE A 101 3.73 -6.78 3.33
N GLY A 102 2.99 -5.92 2.62
CA GLY A 102 3.19 -4.48 2.65
C GLY A 102 3.08 -3.93 4.08
N TYR A 103 2.05 -4.30 4.85
CA TYR A 103 1.92 -3.84 6.24
C TYR A 103 2.95 -4.47 7.18
N THR A 104 3.28 -5.74 7.01
CA THR A 104 4.30 -6.39 7.84
C THR A 104 5.66 -5.72 7.65
N LEU A 105 6.03 -5.42 6.41
CA LEU A 105 7.27 -4.74 6.08
C LEU A 105 7.26 -3.26 6.50
N ALA A 106 6.14 -2.57 6.31
CA ALA A 106 5.98 -1.20 6.80
C ALA A 106 6.17 -1.11 8.33
N GLY A 107 5.57 -2.02 9.08
CA GLY A 107 5.76 -2.12 10.54
C GLY A 107 7.22 -2.44 10.94
N ALA A 108 7.89 -3.30 10.19
CA ALA A 108 9.31 -3.60 10.42
C ALA A 108 10.21 -2.39 10.13
N SER A 109 9.89 -1.59 9.09
CA SER A 109 10.64 -0.40 8.71
C SER A 109 10.66 0.65 9.81
N VAL A 110 9.56 0.79 10.58
CA VAL A 110 9.55 1.68 11.76
C VAL A 110 10.67 1.31 12.74
N ILE A 111 10.86 0.01 13.00
CA ILE A 111 11.89 -0.46 13.94
C ILE A 111 13.28 -0.10 13.43
N PHE A 112 13.50 -0.21 12.13
CA PHE A 112 14.79 0.14 11.53
C PHE A 112 15.06 1.65 11.50
N ASP A 113 14.03 2.49 11.46
CA ASP A 113 14.14 3.95 11.49
C ASP A 113 14.40 4.51 12.90
N LEU A 114 14.00 3.79 13.95
CA LEU A 114 14.21 4.22 15.33
C LEU A 114 15.70 4.29 15.67
N GLY A 115 16.20 5.43 16.13
CA GLY A 115 17.60 5.57 16.57
C GLY A 115 18.01 4.49 17.57
N ARG A 116 17.20 4.27 18.60
CA ARG A 116 17.35 3.20 19.60
C ARG A 116 16.32 2.10 19.33
N TYR A 117 16.53 1.29 18.31
CA TYR A 117 15.58 0.27 17.85
C TYR A 117 15.15 -0.74 18.94
N TRP A 118 16.00 -1.03 19.93
CA TRP A 118 15.67 -1.90 21.07
C TRP A 118 14.60 -1.31 22.01
N ASN A 119 14.28 -0.03 21.88
CA ASN A 119 13.22 0.64 22.65
C ASN A 119 11.88 0.68 21.89
N PHE A 120 11.72 -0.05 20.76
CA PHE A 120 10.48 -0.04 19.97
C PHE A 120 9.23 -0.36 20.78
N TRP A 121 9.33 -1.18 21.84
CA TRP A 121 8.23 -1.55 22.72
C TRP A 121 7.75 -0.41 23.64
N HIS A 122 8.54 0.66 23.81
CA HIS A 122 8.17 1.80 24.65
C HIS A 122 6.86 2.44 24.22
N ILE A 123 6.57 2.46 22.90
CA ILE A 123 5.32 3.05 22.39
C ILE A 123 4.07 2.33 22.90
N PHE A 124 4.18 1.07 23.31
CA PHE A 124 3.08 0.26 23.81
C PHE A 124 3.03 0.18 25.34
N TRP A 125 4.06 0.69 26.03
CA TRP A 125 4.14 0.60 27.48
C TRP A 125 3.54 1.85 28.14
N PRO A 126 2.55 1.73 29.05
CA PRO A 126 1.83 2.87 29.62
C PRO A 126 2.70 3.98 30.25
N GLY A 127 3.88 3.61 30.78
CA GLY A 127 4.82 4.58 31.39
C GLY A 127 5.59 5.43 30.38
N TYR A 128 5.61 5.03 29.11
CA TYR A 128 6.30 5.75 28.01
C TYR A 128 5.34 6.20 26.93
N ALA A 129 4.19 5.56 26.81
CA ALA A 129 3.21 5.83 25.76
C ALA A 129 2.43 7.12 26.03
N GLN A 130 2.31 7.97 25.00
CA GLN A 130 1.41 9.12 25.01
C GLN A 130 0.16 8.76 24.20
N VAL A 131 -0.87 8.30 24.90
CA VAL A 131 -2.10 7.74 24.27
C VAL A 131 -2.89 8.77 23.44
N ASN A 132 -2.71 10.07 23.69
CA ASN A 132 -3.34 11.15 22.93
C ASN A 132 -2.50 11.58 21.70
N SER A 133 -1.39 10.90 21.43
CA SER A 133 -0.55 11.18 20.27
C SER A 133 -1.09 10.53 19.02
N VAL A 134 -1.14 11.27 17.91
CA VAL A 134 -1.46 10.73 16.57
C VAL A 134 -0.47 9.62 16.17
N MET A 135 0.80 9.75 16.53
CA MET A 135 1.81 8.73 16.25
C MET A 135 1.56 7.44 17.02
N PHE A 136 1.09 7.53 18.28
CA PHE A 136 0.67 6.36 19.05
C PHE A 136 -0.48 5.61 18.37
N GLU A 137 -1.50 6.37 17.93
CA GLU A 137 -2.65 5.80 17.21
C GLU A 137 -2.21 5.07 15.93
N VAL A 138 -1.35 5.70 15.11
CA VAL A 138 -0.81 5.10 13.89
C VAL A 138 -0.06 3.80 14.21
N ALA A 139 0.85 3.82 15.18
CA ALA A 139 1.66 2.64 15.53
C ALA A 139 0.81 1.49 16.07
N LEU A 140 -0.16 1.81 16.96
CA LEU A 140 -1.08 0.81 17.52
C LEU A 140 -1.95 0.20 16.41
N CYS A 141 -2.57 1.03 15.56
CA CYS A 141 -3.43 0.55 14.49
C CYS A 141 -2.67 -0.31 13.48
N ILE A 142 -1.45 0.08 13.06
CA ILE A 142 -0.63 -0.73 12.15
C ILE A 142 -0.28 -2.07 12.79
N THR A 143 0.17 -2.07 14.04
CA THR A 143 0.56 -3.30 14.75
C THR A 143 -0.61 -4.27 14.89
N LEU A 144 -1.78 -3.77 15.31
CA LEU A 144 -2.99 -4.59 15.45
C LEU A 144 -3.47 -5.07 14.07
N TYR A 145 -3.38 -4.23 13.03
CA TYR A 145 -3.80 -4.60 11.70
C TYR A 145 -2.91 -5.69 11.08
N ILE A 146 -1.60 -5.65 11.32
CA ILE A 146 -0.69 -6.75 10.95
C ILE A 146 -1.17 -8.07 11.57
N ALA A 147 -1.46 -8.08 12.88
CA ALA A 147 -1.96 -9.28 13.55
C ALA A 147 -3.29 -9.75 12.96
N VAL A 148 -4.23 -8.84 12.71
CA VAL A 148 -5.53 -9.13 12.08
C VAL A 148 -5.34 -9.76 10.71
N MET A 149 -4.50 -9.19 9.85
CA MET A 149 -4.24 -9.75 8.51
C MET A 149 -3.61 -11.14 8.53
N TRP A 150 -2.68 -11.41 9.44
CA TRP A 150 -2.13 -12.76 9.61
C TRP A 150 -3.21 -13.78 10.01
N ILE A 151 -4.19 -13.36 10.83
CA ILE A 151 -5.33 -14.20 11.20
C ILE A 151 -6.27 -14.37 10.01
N GLU A 152 -6.63 -13.30 9.29
CA GLU A 152 -7.49 -13.36 8.10
C GLU A 152 -6.89 -14.20 6.96
N PHE A 153 -5.55 -14.21 6.85
CA PHE A 153 -4.86 -14.99 5.84
C PHE A 153 -4.62 -16.45 6.23
N SER A 154 -4.68 -16.76 7.54
CA SER A 154 -4.39 -18.11 8.05
C SER A 154 -5.28 -19.23 7.48
N PRO A 155 -6.55 -19.02 7.03
CA PRO A 155 -7.32 -20.05 6.34
C PRO A 155 -6.63 -20.65 5.12
N ALA A 156 -5.81 -19.85 4.38
CA ALA A 156 -5.07 -20.35 3.24
C ALA A 156 -3.99 -21.39 3.65
N PHE A 157 -3.36 -21.20 4.81
CA PHE A 157 -2.44 -22.19 5.40
C PHE A 157 -3.18 -23.41 5.91
N LEU A 158 -4.31 -23.23 6.61
CA LEU A 158 -5.11 -24.33 7.14
C LEU A 158 -5.65 -25.24 6.01
N GLU A 159 -6.07 -24.65 4.90
CA GLU A 159 -6.47 -25.38 3.69
C GLU A 159 -5.29 -26.17 3.12
N LYS A 160 -4.10 -25.56 2.99
CA LYS A 160 -2.90 -26.23 2.48
C LYS A 160 -2.46 -27.40 3.34
N PHE A 161 -2.55 -27.28 4.67
CA PHE A 161 -2.12 -28.32 5.60
C PHE A 161 -3.22 -29.31 5.99
N GLY A 162 -4.39 -29.27 5.33
CA GLY A 162 -5.48 -30.21 5.55
C GLY A 162 -6.09 -30.17 6.95
N LYS A 163 -6.27 -28.97 7.52
CA LYS A 163 -6.83 -28.76 8.88
C LYS A 163 -8.24 -28.14 8.85
N PRO A 164 -9.25 -28.86 8.30
CA PRO A 164 -10.60 -28.30 8.11
C PRO A 164 -11.31 -27.93 9.40
N GLU A 165 -11.11 -28.69 10.50
CA GLU A 165 -11.74 -28.38 11.78
C GLU A 165 -11.23 -27.09 12.39
N GLN A 166 -9.93 -26.82 12.29
CA GLN A 166 -9.36 -25.56 12.77
C GLN A 166 -9.87 -24.38 11.93
N LYS A 167 -9.92 -24.57 10.59
CA LYS A 167 -10.52 -23.57 9.71
C LYS A 167 -11.95 -23.26 10.08
N LYS A 168 -12.80 -24.28 10.29
CA LYS A 168 -14.20 -24.11 10.70
C LYS A 168 -14.36 -23.36 12.02
N ARG A 169 -13.45 -23.58 12.99
CA ARG A 169 -13.44 -22.80 14.25
C ARG A 169 -13.09 -21.34 14.01
N LEU A 170 -12.10 -21.09 13.18
CA LEU A 170 -11.66 -19.74 12.82
C LEU A 170 -12.75 -18.98 12.05
N ASP A 171 -13.42 -19.63 11.09
CA ASP A 171 -14.48 -19.03 10.27
C ASP A 171 -15.63 -18.48 11.14
N ARG A 172 -15.89 -19.05 12.33
CA ARG A 172 -16.93 -18.57 13.26
C ARG A 172 -16.63 -17.19 13.85
N VAL A 173 -15.37 -16.84 14.02
CA VAL A 173 -14.93 -15.57 14.61
C VAL A 173 -14.39 -14.60 13.57
N MET A 174 -14.28 -15.03 12.31
CA MET A 174 -13.68 -14.27 11.22
C MET A 174 -14.38 -12.91 10.99
N PHE A 175 -15.68 -12.83 11.25
CA PHE A 175 -16.42 -11.56 11.10
C PHE A 175 -15.87 -10.43 11.99
N VAL A 176 -15.33 -10.77 13.18
CA VAL A 176 -14.69 -9.79 14.09
C VAL A 176 -13.42 -9.25 13.44
N PHE A 177 -12.58 -10.15 12.88
CA PHE A 177 -11.32 -9.74 12.23
C PHE A 177 -11.59 -8.94 10.95
N ILE A 178 -12.57 -9.31 10.14
CA ILE A 178 -13.00 -8.52 8.97
C ILE A 178 -13.47 -7.12 9.40
N GLY A 179 -14.22 -7.01 10.50
CA GLY A 179 -14.62 -5.72 11.05
C GLY A 179 -13.43 -4.86 11.49
N LEU A 180 -12.46 -5.46 12.20
CA LEU A 180 -11.21 -4.80 12.57
C LEU A 180 -10.36 -4.47 11.33
N GLY A 181 -10.33 -5.37 10.35
CA GLY A 181 -9.66 -5.18 9.06
C GLY A 181 -10.22 -4.01 8.24
N ALA A 182 -11.47 -3.62 8.45
CA ALA A 182 -12.07 -2.42 7.88
C ALA A 182 -11.79 -1.17 8.73
N LEU A 183 -11.80 -1.29 10.06
CA LEU A 183 -11.66 -0.17 10.98
C LEU A 183 -10.21 0.34 11.07
N LEU A 184 -9.25 -0.56 11.35
CA LEU A 184 -7.87 -0.19 11.65
C LEU A 184 -7.16 0.56 10.50
N PRO A 185 -7.25 0.12 9.22
CA PRO A 185 -6.70 0.89 8.11
C PRO A 185 -7.37 2.25 7.94
N SER A 186 -8.68 2.35 8.17
CA SER A 186 -9.40 3.62 8.10
C SER A 186 -8.87 4.62 9.12
N MET A 187 -8.64 4.17 10.35
CA MET A 187 -8.10 4.99 11.43
C MET A 187 -6.68 5.47 11.09
N HIS A 188 -5.72 4.56 10.90
CA HIS A 188 -4.33 5.01 10.73
C HIS A 188 -4.08 5.78 9.43
N GLN A 189 -4.81 5.51 8.32
CA GLN A 189 -4.65 6.30 7.10
C GLN A 189 -5.17 7.73 7.29
N SER A 190 -6.27 7.94 8.00
CA SER A 190 -6.71 9.28 8.38
C SER A 190 -5.77 9.94 9.38
N SER A 191 -5.23 9.19 10.34
CA SER A 191 -4.29 9.70 11.34
C SER A 191 -2.95 10.13 10.74
N LEU A 192 -2.46 9.46 9.68
CA LEU A 192 -1.29 9.94 8.92
C LEU A 192 -1.53 11.32 8.29
N GLY A 193 -2.74 11.59 7.81
CA GLY A 193 -3.13 12.94 7.38
C GLY A 193 -3.25 13.92 8.56
N SER A 194 -3.81 13.47 9.69
CA SER A 194 -3.90 14.29 10.91
C SER A 194 -2.53 14.70 11.45
N LEU A 195 -1.52 13.83 11.32
CA LEU A 195 -0.16 14.14 11.71
C LEU A 195 0.35 15.41 11.01
N LEU A 196 0.14 15.52 9.70
CA LEU A 196 0.53 16.71 8.93
C LEU A 196 -0.30 17.96 9.30
N VAL A 197 -1.56 17.79 9.71
CA VAL A 197 -2.36 18.90 10.23
C VAL A 197 -1.75 19.45 11.52
N VAL A 198 -1.24 18.58 12.40
CA VAL A 198 -0.56 18.98 13.66
C VAL A 198 0.71 19.78 13.37
N PHE A 199 1.46 19.44 12.32
CA PHE A 199 2.65 20.22 11.92
C PHE A 199 2.31 21.62 11.37
N GLY A 200 1.08 21.86 10.95
CA GLY A 200 0.56 23.18 10.60
C GLY A 200 1.42 23.91 9.57
N ASN A 201 2.00 25.03 9.94
CA ASN A 201 2.79 25.88 9.05
C ASN A 201 4.13 25.28 8.58
N GLN A 202 4.52 24.13 9.10
CA GLN A 202 5.69 23.39 8.59
C GLN A 202 5.37 22.58 7.33
N VAL A 203 4.12 22.61 6.86
CA VAL A 203 3.71 21.98 5.60
C VAL A 203 3.36 23.10 4.62
N HIS A 204 3.96 23.04 3.43
CA HIS A 204 3.75 24.03 2.38
C HIS A 204 2.25 24.19 2.03
N PRO A 205 1.74 25.41 1.77
CA PRO A 205 0.30 25.71 1.57
C PRO A 205 -0.39 24.88 0.49
N LEU A 206 0.35 24.36 -0.51
CA LEU A 206 -0.21 23.45 -1.50
C LEU A 206 -0.73 22.14 -0.89
N TRP A 207 -0.13 21.65 0.20
CA TRP A 207 -0.54 20.41 0.88
C TRP A 207 -1.18 20.64 2.24
N GLN A 208 -0.85 21.75 2.93
CA GLN A 208 -1.42 22.06 4.22
C GLN A 208 -2.94 22.29 4.12
N THR A 209 -3.73 21.43 4.72
CA THR A 209 -5.19 21.59 4.83
C THR A 209 -5.74 20.75 5.98
N VAL A 210 -6.80 21.19 6.60
CA VAL A 210 -7.56 20.43 7.61
C VAL A 210 -8.25 19.20 7.02
N LEU A 211 -8.36 19.10 5.69
CA LEU A 211 -8.93 17.95 5.00
C LEU A 211 -7.91 16.82 4.75
N LEU A 212 -6.64 16.97 5.18
CA LEU A 212 -5.62 15.92 5.00
C LEU A 212 -6.03 14.53 5.50
N PRO A 213 -6.71 14.38 6.66
CA PRO A 213 -7.19 13.09 7.10
C PRO A 213 -8.12 12.42 6.07
N LEU A 214 -9.06 13.17 5.51
CA LEU A 214 -9.97 12.70 4.48
C LEU A 214 -9.24 12.40 3.17
N ILE A 215 -8.35 13.28 2.72
CA ILE A 215 -7.55 13.14 1.51
C ILE A 215 -6.68 11.87 1.57
N TYR A 216 -6.03 11.62 2.71
CA TYR A 216 -5.19 10.45 2.92
C TYR A 216 -6.02 9.16 2.90
N LEU A 217 -7.16 9.12 3.59
CA LEU A 217 -8.06 7.98 3.59
C LEU A 217 -8.62 7.70 2.18
N MET A 218 -9.14 8.72 1.49
CA MET A 218 -9.71 8.57 0.14
C MET A 218 -8.66 8.08 -0.85
N THR A 219 -7.45 8.65 -0.81
CA THR A 219 -6.37 8.23 -1.70
C THR A 219 -5.89 6.82 -1.37
N ALA A 220 -5.82 6.40 -0.09
CA ALA A 220 -5.45 5.06 0.31
C ALA A 220 -6.45 4.01 -0.22
N ILE A 221 -7.75 4.24 -0.10
CA ILE A 221 -8.79 3.36 -0.67
C ILE A 221 -8.67 3.29 -2.19
N THR A 222 -8.52 4.45 -2.85
CA THR A 222 -8.44 4.53 -4.32
C THR A 222 -7.21 3.81 -4.85
N VAL A 223 -6.08 4.00 -4.19
CA VAL A 223 -4.79 3.35 -4.49
C VAL A 223 -4.83 1.86 -4.22
N GLY A 224 -5.55 1.43 -3.17
CA GLY A 224 -5.78 0.02 -2.93
C GLY A 224 -6.45 -0.68 -4.12
N PHE A 225 -7.46 -0.05 -4.75
CA PHE A 225 -8.04 -0.58 -5.99
C PHE A 225 -7.05 -0.56 -7.15
N ALA A 226 -6.23 0.50 -7.26
CA ALA A 226 -5.21 0.59 -8.30
C ALA A 226 -4.15 -0.50 -8.15
N LEU A 227 -3.71 -0.77 -6.92
CA LEU A 227 -2.75 -1.84 -6.64
C LEU A 227 -3.31 -3.21 -7.03
N VAL A 228 -4.55 -3.51 -6.68
CA VAL A 228 -5.21 -4.78 -7.06
C VAL A 228 -5.27 -4.94 -8.59
N ILE A 229 -5.58 -3.87 -9.33
CA ILE A 229 -5.55 -3.90 -10.80
C ILE A 229 -4.12 -4.10 -11.31
N PHE A 230 -3.15 -3.39 -10.75
CA PHE A 230 -1.73 -3.49 -11.09
C PHE A 230 -1.19 -4.91 -10.85
N GLU A 231 -1.40 -5.46 -9.66
CA GLU A 231 -0.98 -6.83 -9.29
C GLU A 231 -1.65 -7.89 -10.15
N SER A 232 -2.96 -7.74 -10.43
CA SER A 232 -3.70 -8.65 -11.32
C SER A 232 -3.13 -8.64 -12.73
N CYS A 233 -2.78 -7.47 -13.26
CA CYS A 233 -2.14 -7.35 -14.58
C CYS A 233 -0.74 -7.97 -14.58
N LEU A 234 0.09 -7.69 -13.57
CA LEU A 234 1.43 -8.28 -13.44
C LEU A 234 1.36 -9.81 -13.26
N SER A 235 0.43 -10.28 -12.44
CA SER A 235 0.20 -11.72 -12.25
C SER A 235 -0.22 -12.41 -13.56
N ALA A 236 -1.13 -11.78 -14.32
CA ALA A 236 -1.54 -12.32 -15.62
C ALA A 236 -0.36 -12.41 -16.59
N MET A 237 0.46 -11.35 -16.69
CA MET A 237 1.65 -11.33 -17.56
C MET A 237 2.74 -12.30 -17.07
N GLY A 238 3.09 -12.24 -15.78
CA GLY A 238 4.20 -12.99 -15.19
C GLY A 238 3.94 -14.50 -15.12
N PHE A 239 2.72 -14.90 -14.84
CA PHE A 239 2.32 -16.31 -14.76
C PHE A 239 1.59 -16.81 -16.01
N LYS A 240 1.56 -16.01 -17.10
CA LYS A 240 0.91 -16.32 -18.39
C LYS A 240 -0.55 -16.76 -18.22
N ARG A 241 -1.32 -16.01 -17.41
CA ARG A 241 -2.73 -16.26 -17.13
C ARG A 241 -3.63 -15.33 -17.94
N PRO A 242 -4.89 -15.70 -18.21
CA PRO A 242 -5.84 -14.80 -18.83
C PRO A 242 -6.11 -13.60 -17.91
N PHE A 243 -6.33 -12.42 -18.51
CA PHE A 243 -6.75 -11.23 -17.78
C PHE A 243 -8.21 -11.36 -17.34
N GLU A 244 -8.50 -11.14 -16.08
CA GLU A 244 -9.85 -11.11 -15.50
C GLU A 244 -10.55 -9.76 -15.80
N LEU A 245 -10.63 -9.37 -17.09
CA LEU A 245 -11.03 -8.03 -17.53
C LEU A 245 -12.41 -7.60 -17.07
N ASP A 246 -13.36 -8.52 -16.95
CA ASP A 246 -14.72 -8.18 -16.55
C ASP A 246 -14.79 -7.67 -15.11
N ILE A 247 -14.08 -8.34 -14.18
CA ILE A 247 -14.05 -7.92 -12.79
C ILE A 247 -13.18 -6.66 -12.61
N LEU A 248 -12.03 -6.59 -13.30
CA LEU A 248 -11.14 -5.44 -13.25
C LEU A 248 -11.78 -4.18 -13.86
N SER A 249 -12.56 -4.33 -14.93
CA SER A 249 -13.30 -3.23 -15.53
C SER A 249 -14.37 -2.67 -14.58
N ARG A 250 -15.10 -3.55 -13.85
CA ARG A 250 -16.05 -3.11 -12.82
C ARG A 250 -15.33 -2.43 -11.65
N LEU A 251 -14.23 -3.00 -11.17
CA LEU A 251 -13.41 -2.41 -10.10
C LEU A 251 -12.90 -1.02 -10.50
N SER A 252 -12.40 -0.87 -11.74
CA SER A 252 -11.91 0.41 -12.25
C SER A 252 -12.99 1.50 -12.33
N LYS A 253 -14.28 1.13 -12.45
CA LYS A 253 -15.40 2.08 -12.36
C LYS A 253 -15.54 2.65 -10.95
N VAL A 254 -15.40 1.80 -9.92
CA VAL A 254 -15.43 2.24 -8.52
C VAL A 254 -14.23 3.14 -8.23
N MET A 255 -13.03 2.70 -8.63
CA MET A 255 -11.79 3.46 -8.51
C MET A 255 -11.90 4.84 -9.18
N TRP A 256 -12.47 4.91 -10.39
CA TRP A 256 -12.71 6.16 -11.10
C TRP A 256 -13.64 7.11 -10.34
N GLY A 257 -14.73 6.58 -9.77
CA GLY A 257 -15.68 7.38 -8.98
C GLY A 257 -15.01 8.01 -7.75
N MET A 258 -14.21 7.21 -7.01
CA MET A 258 -13.44 7.69 -5.86
C MET A 258 -12.38 8.72 -6.26
N LEU A 259 -11.69 8.49 -7.37
CA LEU A 259 -10.69 9.42 -7.91
C LEU A 259 -11.30 10.77 -8.31
N VAL A 260 -12.45 10.77 -8.97
CA VAL A 260 -13.16 12.02 -9.32
C VAL A 260 -13.59 12.75 -8.06
N ALA A 261 -14.15 12.05 -7.07
CA ALA A 261 -14.51 12.66 -5.78
C ALA A 261 -13.29 13.28 -5.08
N TYR A 262 -12.14 12.57 -5.06
CA TYR A 262 -10.88 13.11 -4.54
C TYR A 262 -10.48 14.40 -5.27
N LEU A 263 -10.46 14.39 -6.61
CA LEU A 263 -10.07 15.57 -7.40
C LEU A 263 -10.98 16.77 -7.14
N VAL A 264 -12.29 16.55 -7.03
CA VAL A 264 -13.25 17.63 -6.71
C VAL A 264 -12.96 18.21 -5.33
N ILE A 265 -12.76 17.37 -4.31
CA ILE A 265 -12.45 17.82 -2.94
C ILE A 265 -11.11 18.55 -2.92
N ARG A 266 -10.08 17.99 -3.58
CA ARG A 266 -8.72 18.53 -3.60
C ARG A 266 -8.67 19.91 -4.27
N ILE A 267 -9.27 20.05 -5.45
CA ILE A 267 -9.30 21.32 -6.18
C ILE A 267 -10.20 22.32 -5.46
N GLY A 268 -11.37 21.89 -4.96
CA GLY A 268 -12.28 22.74 -4.19
C GLY A 268 -11.62 23.31 -2.93
N ASP A 269 -10.87 22.50 -2.18
CA ASP A 269 -10.11 22.94 -1.01
C ASP A 269 -9.04 23.98 -1.37
N LEU A 270 -8.26 23.73 -2.44
CA LEU A 270 -7.23 24.67 -2.91
C LEU A 270 -7.83 26.02 -3.32
N VAL A 271 -8.96 26.01 -4.00
CA VAL A 271 -9.69 27.24 -4.40
C VAL A 271 -10.22 27.96 -3.15
N ALA A 272 -10.88 27.23 -2.26
CA ALA A 272 -11.48 27.83 -1.06
C ALA A 272 -10.44 28.49 -0.13
N ARG A 273 -9.23 27.92 -0.04
CA ARG A 273 -8.11 28.49 0.73
C ARG A 273 -7.30 29.54 -0.03
N GLY A 274 -7.56 29.76 -1.32
CA GLY A 274 -6.74 30.62 -2.19
C GLY A 274 -5.35 30.04 -2.49
N ALA A 275 -5.05 28.83 -2.02
CA ALA A 275 -3.74 28.18 -2.20
C ALA A 275 -3.48 27.74 -3.65
N ILE A 276 -4.52 27.72 -4.49
CA ILE A 276 -4.39 27.32 -5.92
C ILE A 276 -3.43 28.23 -6.70
N LEU A 277 -3.27 29.50 -6.29
CA LEU A 277 -2.36 30.42 -6.94
C LEU A 277 -0.88 30.04 -6.76
N ARG A 278 -0.56 29.32 -5.69
CA ARG A 278 0.80 28.83 -5.41
C ARG A 278 1.30 27.82 -6.45
N MET A 279 0.41 27.16 -7.18
CA MET A 279 0.80 26.22 -8.25
C MET A 279 1.47 26.91 -9.46
N PHE A 280 1.39 28.24 -9.56
CA PHE A 280 2.00 29.04 -10.62
C PHE A 280 3.32 29.72 -10.19
N GLU A 281 3.77 29.50 -8.97
CA GLU A 281 5.07 30.00 -8.50
C GLU A 281 6.22 29.22 -9.13
N PHE A 282 7.35 29.88 -9.34
CA PHE A 282 8.58 29.23 -9.83
C PHE A 282 9.31 28.57 -8.65
N SER A 283 8.75 27.46 -8.19
CA SER A 283 9.29 26.68 -7.06
C SER A 283 9.28 25.19 -7.37
N ILE A 284 10.11 24.41 -6.67
CA ILE A 284 10.13 22.97 -6.78
C ILE A 284 8.80 22.35 -6.28
N GLU A 285 8.21 22.95 -5.26
CA GLU A 285 6.93 22.54 -4.69
C GLU A 285 5.81 22.67 -5.71
N ALA A 286 5.74 23.80 -6.44
CA ALA A 286 4.75 24.00 -7.49
C ALA A 286 4.92 22.98 -8.63
N LEU A 287 6.16 22.75 -9.08
CA LEU A 287 6.45 21.75 -10.11
C LEU A 287 6.03 20.34 -9.66
N MET A 288 6.43 19.95 -8.47
CA MET A 288 6.10 18.61 -7.93
C MET A 288 4.59 18.44 -7.72
N PHE A 289 3.90 19.50 -7.31
CA PHE A 289 2.44 19.49 -7.22
C PHE A 289 1.76 19.30 -8.58
N LEU A 290 2.23 20.00 -9.61
CA LEU A 290 1.68 19.85 -10.97
C LEU A 290 1.90 18.44 -11.52
N ILE A 291 3.07 17.84 -11.28
CA ILE A 291 3.36 16.45 -11.67
C ILE A 291 2.43 15.49 -10.89
N GLU A 292 2.28 15.68 -9.58
CA GLU A 292 1.34 14.92 -8.75
C GLU A 292 -0.08 14.95 -9.32
N MET A 293 -0.59 16.16 -9.60
CA MET A 293 -1.94 16.33 -10.14
C MET A 293 -2.09 15.72 -11.54
N ALA A 294 -1.07 15.79 -12.40
CA ALA A 294 -1.09 15.14 -13.70
C ALA A 294 -1.28 13.62 -13.58
N PHE A 295 -0.61 12.98 -12.62
CA PHE A 295 -0.76 11.54 -12.36
C PHE A 295 -2.15 11.15 -11.84
N PHE A 296 -2.88 12.04 -11.18
CA PHE A 296 -4.27 11.81 -10.81
C PHE A 296 -5.26 12.14 -11.94
N ILE A 297 -4.98 13.16 -12.75
CA ILE A 297 -5.86 13.59 -13.85
C ILE A 297 -5.84 12.58 -15.00
N VAL A 298 -4.67 12.06 -15.38
CA VAL A 298 -4.54 11.09 -16.47
C VAL A 298 -5.47 9.88 -16.30
N PRO A 299 -5.47 9.13 -15.19
CA PRO A 299 -6.40 8.02 -15.02
C PRO A 299 -7.87 8.46 -14.92
N ALA A 300 -8.15 9.65 -14.39
CA ALA A 300 -9.52 10.19 -14.37
C ALA A 300 -10.07 10.40 -15.79
N VAL A 301 -9.25 10.90 -16.70
CA VAL A 301 -9.61 11.10 -18.11
C VAL A 301 -9.70 9.76 -18.86
N LEU A 302 -8.73 8.88 -18.70
CA LEU A 302 -8.70 7.57 -19.37
C LEU A 302 -9.89 6.71 -18.97
N LEU A 303 -10.13 6.56 -17.66
CA LEU A 303 -11.18 5.67 -17.14
C LEU A 303 -12.58 6.25 -17.25
N ARG A 304 -12.75 7.48 -17.72
CA ARG A 304 -14.07 8.03 -18.04
C ARG A 304 -14.76 7.21 -19.13
N LYS A 305 -13.99 6.71 -20.13
CA LYS A 305 -14.52 5.93 -21.25
C LYS A 305 -14.66 4.45 -20.88
N PRO A 306 -15.87 3.85 -20.94
CA PRO A 306 -16.08 2.44 -20.60
C PRO A 306 -15.24 1.48 -21.45
N GLU A 307 -14.98 1.82 -22.73
CA GLU A 307 -14.19 0.99 -23.65
C GLU A 307 -12.72 0.89 -23.16
N TYR A 308 -12.17 1.94 -22.56
CA TYR A 308 -10.79 1.94 -22.06
C TYR A 308 -10.64 1.07 -20.80
N ARG A 309 -11.72 0.94 -20.01
CA ARG A 309 -11.75 0.04 -18.83
C ARG A 309 -11.66 -1.44 -19.21
N ARG A 310 -11.94 -1.80 -20.46
CA ARG A 310 -11.84 -3.17 -21.01
C ARG A 310 -10.53 -3.43 -21.76
N GLN A 311 -9.61 -2.48 -21.78
CA GLN A 311 -8.31 -2.60 -22.41
C GLN A 311 -7.22 -2.81 -21.35
N PRO A 312 -6.50 -3.97 -21.33
CA PRO A 312 -5.49 -4.26 -20.31
C PRO A 312 -4.43 -3.16 -20.18
N ALA A 313 -3.93 -2.67 -21.32
CA ALA A 313 -2.90 -1.62 -21.33
C ALA A 313 -3.41 -0.31 -20.70
N LYS A 314 -4.65 0.11 -20.98
CA LYS A 314 -5.24 1.32 -20.40
C LYS A 314 -5.52 1.18 -18.91
N LEU A 315 -5.98 -0.01 -18.47
CA LEU A 315 -6.13 -0.33 -17.06
C LEU A 315 -4.80 -0.28 -16.33
N PHE A 316 -3.77 -0.92 -16.90
CA PHE A 316 -2.44 -0.96 -16.31
C PHE A 316 -1.83 0.45 -16.20
N VAL A 317 -1.86 1.24 -17.28
CA VAL A 317 -1.37 2.63 -17.27
C VAL A 317 -2.12 3.47 -16.24
N SER A 318 -3.46 3.33 -16.16
CA SER A 318 -4.25 4.06 -15.17
C SER A 318 -3.89 3.67 -13.74
N ALA A 319 -3.64 2.40 -13.47
CA ALA A 319 -3.21 1.92 -12.17
C ALA A 319 -1.81 2.47 -11.82
N VAL A 320 -0.85 2.40 -12.74
CA VAL A 320 0.51 2.94 -12.55
C VAL A 320 0.47 4.44 -12.28
N CYS A 321 -0.29 5.21 -13.08
CA CYS A 321 -0.42 6.64 -12.86
C CYS A 321 -1.00 6.95 -11.47
N LEU A 322 -2.01 6.20 -11.04
CA LEU A 322 -2.66 6.44 -9.75
C LEU A 322 -1.74 6.08 -8.58
N LEU A 323 -0.98 4.99 -8.69
CA LEU A 323 0.09 4.64 -7.73
C LEU A 323 1.15 5.74 -7.67
N ALA A 324 1.62 6.25 -8.82
CA ALA A 324 2.59 7.33 -8.88
C ALA A 324 2.04 8.65 -8.31
N GLY A 325 0.77 9.00 -8.58
CA GLY A 325 0.13 10.18 -8.00
C GLY A 325 0.04 10.11 -6.47
N ALA A 326 -0.34 8.96 -5.93
CA ALA A 326 -0.42 8.77 -4.48
C ALA A 326 0.97 8.70 -3.81
N PHE A 327 1.95 8.13 -4.49
CA PHE A 327 3.35 8.21 -4.09
C PHE A 327 3.78 9.67 -3.96
N LEU A 328 3.55 10.47 -5.01
CA LEU A 328 3.93 11.90 -5.03
C LEU A 328 3.18 12.70 -3.97
N LEU A 329 1.88 12.50 -3.78
CA LEU A 329 1.13 13.18 -2.73
C LEU A 329 1.80 13.01 -1.35
N ARG A 330 2.27 11.80 -1.04
CA ARG A 330 2.90 11.49 0.25
C ARG A 330 4.32 12.00 0.35
N ILE A 331 5.15 11.78 -0.67
CA ILE A 331 6.51 12.34 -0.72
C ILE A 331 6.46 13.86 -0.67
N ASN A 332 5.58 14.47 -1.43
CA ASN A 332 5.46 15.93 -1.47
C ASN A 332 5.04 16.51 -0.12
N SER A 333 4.05 15.90 0.53
CA SER A 333 3.56 16.42 1.82
C SER A 333 4.49 16.13 3.00
N PHE A 334 5.29 15.04 2.96
CA PHE A 334 6.19 14.65 4.05
C PHE A 334 7.62 15.15 3.88
N LEU A 335 8.13 15.28 2.64
CA LEU A 335 9.53 15.61 2.37
C LEU A 335 9.69 16.90 1.57
N VAL A 336 9.06 17.02 0.38
CA VAL A 336 9.27 18.17 -0.52
C VAL A 336 8.66 19.43 0.05
N GLY A 337 7.41 19.36 0.51
CA GLY A 337 6.67 20.47 1.10
C GLY A 337 6.85 20.60 2.61
N TYR A 338 7.79 19.87 3.22
CA TYR A 338 8.08 20.03 4.65
C TYR A 338 9.10 21.14 4.86
N GLU A 339 8.69 22.19 5.56
CA GLU A 339 9.49 23.38 5.82
C GLU A 339 10.11 23.32 7.23
N THR A 340 11.43 23.13 7.29
CA THR A 340 12.16 23.03 8.56
C THR A 340 12.29 24.37 9.30
N GLY A 341 12.14 25.49 8.59
CA GLY A 341 12.36 26.84 9.12
C GLY A 341 13.81 27.19 9.46
N SER A 342 14.73 26.24 9.43
CA SER A 342 16.14 26.38 9.85
C SER A 342 17.15 26.22 8.71
N GLY A 343 16.68 26.07 7.46
CA GLY A 343 17.55 25.87 6.29
C GLY A 343 18.13 24.47 6.17
N TRP A 344 17.63 23.50 6.95
CA TRP A 344 17.98 22.09 6.78
C TRP A 344 17.39 21.54 5.50
N HIS A 345 18.18 20.71 4.80
CA HIS A 345 17.75 19.97 3.61
C HIS A 345 17.98 18.49 3.81
N TYR A 346 17.04 17.67 3.36
CA TYR A 346 17.16 16.23 3.38
C TYR A 346 17.03 15.66 1.97
N PHE A 347 17.96 14.82 1.61
CA PHE A 347 17.88 13.95 0.45
C PHE A 347 18.37 12.55 0.88
N PRO A 348 17.64 11.48 0.54
CA PRO A 348 17.99 10.12 0.97
C PRO A 348 19.41 9.74 0.51
N SER A 349 20.16 9.07 1.37
CA SER A 349 21.43 8.46 1.01
C SER A 349 21.20 7.26 0.08
N PHE A 350 22.27 6.83 -0.62
CA PHE A 350 22.19 5.62 -1.43
C PHE A 350 21.81 4.36 -0.62
N PRO A 351 22.40 4.12 0.59
CA PRO A 351 21.97 3.03 1.46
C PRO A 351 20.47 3.10 1.85
N GLU A 352 19.93 4.29 2.13
CA GLU A 352 18.48 4.43 2.43
C GLU A 352 17.62 3.94 1.26
N LEU A 353 17.94 4.37 0.05
CA LEU A 353 17.22 3.95 -1.16
C LEU A 353 17.36 2.45 -1.42
N MET A 354 18.53 1.87 -1.18
CA MET A 354 18.77 0.43 -1.35
C MET A 354 17.98 -0.41 -0.35
N VAL A 355 17.80 0.06 0.89
CA VAL A 355 16.94 -0.62 1.87
C VAL A 355 15.48 -0.61 1.42
N THR A 356 14.96 0.54 0.99
CA THR A 356 13.59 0.64 0.44
C THR A 356 13.38 -0.27 -0.77
N ILE A 357 14.32 -0.29 -1.73
CA ILE A 357 14.28 -1.20 -2.89
C ILE A 357 14.30 -2.67 -2.44
N GLY A 358 15.11 -3.00 -1.44
CA GLY A 358 15.18 -4.34 -0.86
C GLY A 358 13.90 -4.77 -0.16
N ILE A 359 13.22 -3.88 0.53
CA ILE A 359 11.90 -4.12 1.16
C ILE A 359 10.87 -4.44 0.08
N ILE A 360 10.81 -3.65 -1.00
CA ILE A 360 9.94 -3.95 -2.14
C ILE A 360 10.29 -5.32 -2.76
N ALA A 361 11.58 -5.63 -2.90
CA ALA A 361 12.01 -6.91 -3.43
C ALA A 361 11.59 -8.09 -2.53
N ILE A 362 11.63 -7.94 -1.21
CA ILE A 362 11.14 -8.94 -0.24
C ILE A 362 9.63 -9.13 -0.39
N GLU A 363 8.86 -8.05 -0.54
CA GLU A 363 7.40 -8.11 -0.74
C GLU A 363 7.05 -8.91 -2.00
N ILE A 364 7.64 -8.55 -3.14
CA ILE A 364 7.40 -9.25 -4.41
C ILE A 364 7.86 -10.71 -4.35
N LEU A 365 9.02 -10.98 -3.76
CA LEU A 365 9.55 -12.33 -3.59
C LEU A 365 8.62 -13.18 -2.71
N GLY A 366 8.18 -12.65 -1.58
CA GLY A 366 7.23 -13.29 -0.68
C GLY A 366 5.89 -13.59 -1.37
N TYR A 367 5.37 -12.63 -2.13
CA TYR A 367 4.15 -12.83 -2.94
C TYR A 367 4.32 -13.98 -3.93
N ILE A 368 5.42 -13.99 -4.72
CA ILE A 368 5.71 -15.06 -5.70
C ILE A 368 5.81 -16.43 -5.00
N VAL A 369 6.50 -16.51 -3.87
CA VAL A 369 6.67 -17.76 -3.11
C VAL A 369 5.32 -18.27 -2.61
N LEU A 370 4.52 -17.42 -1.97
CA LEU A 370 3.26 -17.86 -1.37
C LEU A 370 2.20 -18.19 -2.42
N VAL A 371 2.12 -17.48 -3.54
CA VAL A 371 1.21 -17.81 -4.64
C VAL A 371 1.54 -19.18 -5.28
N ARG A 372 2.82 -19.55 -5.30
CA ARG A 372 3.24 -20.88 -5.79
C ARG A 372 2.97 -22.01 -4.80
N PHE A 373 2.98 -21.68 -3.50
CA PHE A 373 2.86 -22.69 -2.45
C PHE A 373 1.43 -22.84 -1.91
N LEU A 374 0.67 -21.74 -1.79
CA LEU A 374 -0.67 -21.69 -1.19
C LEU A 374 -1.79 -21.57 -2.25
N PRO A 375 -3.03 -21.98 -1.91
CA PRO A 375 -4.19 -21.83 -2.79
C PRO A 375 -4.72 -20.38 -2.76
N ILE A 376 -4.10 -19.50 -3.54
CA ILE A 376 -4.40 -18.06 -3.53
C ILE A 376 -5.15 -17.64 -4.80
N LEU A 377 -4.63 -18.04 -5.97
CA LEU A 377 -5.19 -17.64 -7.25
C LEU A 377 -6.21 -18.68 -7.75
N PRO A 378 -7.31 -18.23 -8.42
CA PRO A 378 -8.28 -19.15 -8.98
C PRO A 378 -7.66 -20.05 -10.05
N LYS A 379 -8.14 -21.28 -10.18
CA LYS A 379 -7.68 -22.24 -11.19
C LYS A 379 -8.04 -21.76 -12.59
N THR A 380 -7.13 -21.82 -13.54
CA THR A 380 -7.39 -21.56 -14.96
C THR A 380 -7.49 -22.88 -15.74
N GLU A 381 -8.37 -22.93 -16.76
CA GLU A 381 -8.57 -24.14 -17.58
C GLU A 381 -7.28 -24.64 -18.23
N GLY A 382 -6.34 -23.73 -18.57
CA GLY A 382 -5.03 -24.10 -19.10
C GLY A 382 -4.12 -24.84 -18.10
N ALA A 383 -4.31 -24.63 -16.78
CA ALA A 383 -3.57 -25.36 -15.75
C ALA A 383 -4.11 -26.80 -15.56
N LEU A 384 -5.37 -27.04 -15.90
CA LEU A 384 -5.96 -28.39 -15.93
C LEU A 384 -5.33 -29.24 -17.02
N ALA A 385 -5.14 -28.67 -18.21
CA ALA A 385 -4.55 -29.40 -19.35
C ALA A 385 -3.06 -29.71 -19.13
N ALA A 386 -2.35 -28.95 -18.31
CA ALA A 386 -0.94 -29.22 -18.00
C ALA A 386 -0.74 -30.20 -16.83
N ALA A 387 -1.73 -30.36 -15.95
CA ALA A 387 -1.69 -31.33 -14.84
C ALA A 387 -2.14 -32.76 -15.23
N THR A 388 -2.73 -32.92 -16.43
CA THR A 388 -3.17 -34.19 -16.98
C THR A 388 -2.21 -34.75 -18.05
N LYS A 389 -1.10 -34.07 -18.30
CA LYS A 389 0.06 -34.56 -19.07
C LYS A 389 1.25 -34.81 -18.15
#